data_61d33c87f3c53faf39233df5d53b671d
#
_entry.id   61d33c87f3c53faf39233df5d53b671d
#
_cell.length_a   1.000
_cell.length_b   1.000
_cell.length_c   1.000
_cell.angle_alpha   90.00
_cell.angle_beta   90.00
_cell.angle_gamma   90.00
#
_symmetry.space_group_name_H-M   'P 1'
#
loop_
_entity.id
_entity.type
_entity.pdbx_description
1 polymer ?
#
loop_
_entity_poly.entity_id
_entity_poly.type
_entity_poly.pdbx_seq_one_letter_code
_entity_poly.pdbx_strand_id
1 'polypeptide(L)'
;MPEGDTVWNTARVLQRALAGTRLTGSDFRVPQLAATDLTGWTVRESDSRGKHLLLRLTAPTGTPGPEGTSGGGRDWTLHSHLRMDGAWRAYAPGERWAARPAHLIRVVLRSAGAVAVGYHLHELALIPTDQEQSLVGHLGPDLLGPDWDPAEAVRRMAAQPEATIGEALLDQRNLAGVGNLYKCEVLFLRGVSPWTPVGAVPDLTGTVTLAQRLLAANRGRWTQSTTGSLHRGQTSYVYGRRAQPCRRCGTAIRKEELGERVTYWCPVCQPERPALAGP
;
A
#
# COMPACT_ATOMS: atom_id res chain seq x y z
N MET A 1 -6.50 6.17 4.04
CA MET A 1 -6.38 5.41 2.78
C MET A 1 -5.15 4.54 2.91
N PRO A 2 -5.25 3.23 2.68
CA PRO A 2 -4.09 2.34 2.75
C PRO A 2 -3.04 2.71 1.68
N GLU A 3 -1.81 3.02 2.12
CA GLU A 3 -0.63 3.19 1.29
C GLU A 3 0.46 2.20 1.74
N GLY A 4 1.65 2.24 1.21
CA GLY A 4 2.69 1.25 1.49
C GLY A 4 2.96 1.01 2.98
N ASP A 5 2.98 2.07 3.80
CA ASP A 5 3.13 2.00 5.25
C ASP A 5 1.99 1.23 5.94
N THR A 6 0.75 1.45 5.49
CA THR A 6 -0.42 0.74 6.03
C THR A 6 -0.39 -0.75 5.68
N VAL A 7 0.02 -1.07 4.44
CA VAL A 7 0.13 -2.48 4.00
C VAL A 7 1.29 -3.16 4.74
N TRP A 8 2.42 -2.49 4.88
CA TRP A 8 3.54 -2.98 5.68
C TRP A 8 3.13 -3.26 7.14
N ASN A 9 2.43 -2.33 7.79
CA ASN A 9 1.92 -2.52 9.17
C ASN A 9 0.96 -3.72 9.24
N THR A 10 0.09 -3.86 8.25
CA THR A 10 -0.85 -4.99 8.15
C THR A 10 -0.10 -6.31 8.01
N ALA A 11 0.91 -6.37 7.14
CA ALA A 11 1.76 -7.55 6.97
C ALA A 11 2.42 -7.95 8.30
N ARG A 12 2.94 -6.98 9.07
CA ARG A 12 3.56 -7.23 10.37
C ARG A 12 2.57 -7.74 11.43
N VAL A 13 1.31 -7.30 11.38
CA VAL A 13 0.26 -7.84 12.26
C VAL A 13 -0.02 -9.31 11.91
N LEU A 14 -0.21 -9.62 10.64
CA LEU A 14 -0.46 -11.01 10.20
C LEU A 14 0.76 -11.89 10.43
N GLN A 15 1.98 -11.38 10.22
CA GLN A 15 3.22 -12.09 10.52
C GLN A 15 3.26 -12.54 11.97
N ARG A 16 2.98 -11.63 12.92
CA ARG A 16 2.99 -11.97 14.36
C ARG A 16 1.86 -12.91 14.77
N ALA A 17 0.71 -12.82 14.10
CA ALA A 17 -0.46 -13.60 14.47
C ALA A 17 -0.45 -15.02 13.88
N LEU A 18 0.07 -15.20 12.67
CA LEU A 18 -0.10 -16.44 11.92
C LEU A 18 1.21 -17.13 11.50
N ALA A 19 2.34 -16.42 11.37
CA ALA A 19 3.55 -17.05 10.84
C ALA A 19 4.02 -18.21 11.72
N GLY A 20 4.42 -19.29 11.08
CA GLY A 20 4.81 -20.55 11.72
C GLY A 20 3.65 -21.37 12.26
N THR A 21 2.38 -20.91 12.12
CA THR A 21 1.22 -21.64 12.63
C THR A 21 0.52 -22.45 11.54
N ARG A 22 -0.13 -23.55 11.96
CA ARG A 22 -1.02 -24.34 11.12
C ARG A 22 -2.44 -23.80 11.22
N LEU A 23 -3.10 -23.61 10.10
CA LEU A 23 -4.49 -23.18 10.05
C LEU A 23 -5.41 -24.34 10.50
N THR A 24 -6.33 -24.01 11.39
CA THR A 24 -7.39 -24.92 11.88
C THR A 24 -8.70 -24.75 11.13
N GLY A 25 -8.79 -23.72 10.27
CA GLY A 25 -9.93 -23.47 9.40
C GLY A 25 -9.77 -22.22 8.57
N SER A 26 -10.49 -22.16 7.47
CA SER A 26 -10.64 -20.98 6.62
C SER A 26 -12.10 -20.82 6.20
N ASP A 27 -12.50 -19.57 5.90
CA ASP A 27 -13.85 -19.23 5.42
C ASP A 27 -13.68 -18.08 4.40
N PHE A 28 -13.77 -18.42 3.11
CA PHE A 28 -13.72 -17.46 2.03
C PHE A 28 -15.13 -17.06 1.59
N ARG A 29 -15.40 -15.76 1.59
CA ARG A 29 -16.69 -15.17 1.23
C ARG A 29 -16.61 -14.37 -0.06
N VAL A 30 -15.82 -14.84 -0.99
CA VAL A 30 -15.68 -14.33 -2.36
C VAL A 30 -15.90 -15.49 -3.33
N PRO A 31 -16.66 -15.29 -4.44
CA PRO A 31 -17.07 -16.39 -5.31
C PRO A 31 -15.91 -17.25 -5.83
N GLN A 32 -14.81 -16.59 -6.25
CA GLN A 32 -13.65 -17.27 -6.85
C GLN A 32 -12.88 -18.18 -5.88
N LEU A 33 -13.08 -18.03 -4.56
CA LEU A 33 -12.41 -18.86 -3.54
C LEU A 33 -13.41 -19.56 -2.61
N ALA A 34 -14.70 -19.53 -2.91
CA ALA A 34 -15.74 -20.06 -2.02
C ALA A 34 -15.59 -21.56 -1.69
N ALA A 35 -15.01 -22.35 -2.59
CA ALA A 35 -14.73 -23.78 -2.39
C ALA A 35 -13.34 -24.06 -1.80
N THR A 36 -12.53 -23.00 -1.55
CA THR A 36 -11.15 -23.17 -1.06
C THR A 36 -11.15 -23.43 0.44
N ASP A 37 -10.51 -24.52 0.86
CA ASP A 37 -10.23 -24.82 2.26
C ASP A 37 -8.73 -24.89 2.51
N LEU A 38 -8.23 -24.03 3.39
CA LEU A 38 -6.83 -23.98 3.81
C LEU A 38 -6.61 -24.67 5.17
N THR A 39 -7.56 -25.49 5.64
CA THR A 39 -7.41 -26.24 6.88
C THR A 39 -6.19 -27.18 6.77
N GLY A 40 -5.33 -27.12 7.78
CA GLY A 40 -4.10 -27.91 7.79
C GLY A 40 -2.89 -27.28 7.09
N TRP A 41 -3.08 -26.17 6.34
CA TRP A 41 -1.96 -25.46 5.71
C TRP A 41 -1.14 -24.71 6.76
N THR A 42 0.16 -24.58 6.52
CA THR A 42 1.07 -23.84 7.40
C THR A 42 1.32 -22.45 6.80
N VAL A 43 1.08 -21.41 7.59
CA VAL A 43 1.46 -20.04 7.21
C VAL A 43 2.98 -19.90 7.42
N ARG A 44 3.71 -19.64 6.36
CA ARG A 44 5.17 -19.43 6.41
C ARG A 44 5.51 -18.02 6.87
N GLU A 45 4.97 -17.06 6.17
CA GLU A 45 5.25 -15.64 6.42
C GLU A 45 4.16 -14.74 5.85
N SER A 46 4.11 -13.52 6.34
CA SER A 46 3.33 -12.42 5.77
C SER A 46 4.24 -11.25 5.47
N ASP A 47 4.23 -10.81 4.22
CA ASP A 47 5.05 -9.70 3.74
C ASP A 47 4.25 -8.74 2.89
N SER A 48 4.86 -7.60 2.54
CA SER A 48 4.28 -6.59 1.66
C SER A 48 5.24 -6.23 0.54
N ARG A 49 4.68 -5.96 -0.63
CA ARG A 49 5.39 -5.40 -1.77
C ARG A 49 4.60 -4.20 -2.29
N GLY A 50 5.10 -2.99 -2.05
CA GLY A 50 4.35 -1.77 -2.32
C GLY A 50 3.02 -1.75 -1.57
N LYS A 51 1.91 -1.84 -2.30
CA LYS A 51 0.55 -1.88 -1.73
C LYS A 51 -0.07 -3.27 -1.76
N HIS A 52 0.68 -4.29 -2.11
CA HIS A 52 0.26 -5.69 -2.15
C HIS A 52 0.63 -6.40 -0.85
N LEU A 53 -0.30 -7.15 -0.30
CA LEU A 53 -0.09 -8.02 0.86
C LEU A 53 0.04 -9.46 0.38
N LEU A 54 1.09 -10.13 0.80
CA LEU A 54 1.47 -11.48 0.41
C LEU A 54 1.55 -12.35 1.65
N LEU A 55 0.57 -13.26 1.83
CA LEU A 55 0.58 -14.26 2.90
C LEU A 55 0.97 -15.59 2.28
N ARG A 56 2.19 -16.05 2.55
CA ARG A 56 2.75 -17.28 1.99
C ARG A 56 2.44 -18.48 2.85
N LEU A 57 1.96 -19.54 2.22
CA LEU A 57 1.51 -20.78 2.88
C LEU A 57 2.12 -22.00 2.19
N THR A 58 2.29 -23.07 2.97
CA THR A 58 2.64 -24.38 2.44
C THR A 58 1.46 -25.33 2.63
N ALA A 59 1.03 -25.97 1.54
CA ALA A 59 0.01 -26.99 1.57
C ALA A 59 0.53 -28.29 2.25
N PRO A 60 -0.33 -29.03 2.99
CA PRO A 60 0.04 -30.36 3.48
C PRO A 60 0.43 -31.30 2.33
N THR A 61 1.34 -32.25 2.61
CA THR A 61 1.74 -33.26 1.62
C THR A 61 0.52 -34.10 1.21
N GLY A 62 0.31 -34.27 -0.10
CA GLY A 62 -0.81 -35.05 -0.63
C GLY A 62 -2.14 -34.33 -0.77
N THR A 63 -2.20 -33.03 -0.44
CA THR A 63 -3.39 -32.22 -0.67
C THR A 63 -3.45 -31.76 -2.13
N PRO A 64 -4.58 -31.96 -2.86
CA PRO A 64 -4.77 -31.33 -4.17
C PRO A 64 -4.75 -29.80 -4.03
N GLY A 65 -4.08 -29.12 -4.93
CA GLY A 65 -4.16 -27.66 -5.01
C GLY A 65 -5.57 -27.19 -5.40
N PRO A 66 -5.92 -25.86 -5.23
CA PRO A 66 -7.24 -25.30 -5.58
C PRO A 66 -7.53 -25.45 -7.04
N GLU A 67 -7.13 -26.12 -7.88
CA GLU A 67 -7.48 -26.39 -9.31
C GLU A 67 -7.15 -27.84 -9.72
N GLY A 68 -7.11 -28.79 -8.75
CA GLY A 68 -6.81 -30.20 -9.04
C GLY A 68 -5.36 -30.44 -9.47
N THR A 69 -4.48 -29.47 -9.29
CA THR A 69 -3.04 -29.61 -9.55
C THR A 69 -2.42 -30.52 -8.48
N SER A 70 -1.96 -31.67 -8.87
CA SER A 70 -1.23 -32.61 -8.02
C SER A 70 0.12 -31.99 -7.62
N GLY A 71 0.27 -31.67 -6.34
CA GLY A 71 1.51 -31.08 -5.84
C GLY A 71 1.49 -30.91 -4.33
N GLY A 72 1.59 -32.02 -3.60
CA GLY A 72 1.83 -31.93 -2.15
C GLY A 72 3.13 -31.21 -1.85
N GLY A 73 3.09 -30.31 -0.87
CA GLY A 73 4.26 -29.53 -0.45
C GLY A 73 4.55 -28.28 -1.29
N ARG A 74 3.67 -27.90 -2.21
CA ARG A 74 3.83 -26.66 -2.98
C ARG A 74 3.50 -25.43 -2.13
N ASP A 75 4.28 -24.37 -2.31
CA ASP A 75 4.06 -23.09 -1.68
C ASP A 75 3.03 -22.26 -2.45
N TRP A 76 2.16 -21.60 -1.71
CA TRP A 76 1.06 -20.78 -2.22
C TRP A 76 1.10 -19.40 -1.56
N THR A 77 0.61 -18.41 -2.28
CA THR A 77 0.48 -17.03 -1.79
C THR A 77 -0.97 -16.60 -1.85
N LEU A 78 -1.54 -16.29 -0.69
CA LEU A 78 -2.79 -15.56 -0.59
C LEU A 78 -2.46 -14.07 -0.73
N HIS A 79 -2.71 -13.56 -1.93
CA HIS A 79 -2.54 -12.16 -2.27
C HIS A 79 -3.78 -11.37 -1.92
N SER A 80 -3.60 -10.16 -1.37
CA SER A 80 -4.69 -9.18 -1.24
C SER A 80 -4.20 -7.76 -1.45
N HIS A 81 -5.09 -6.91 -2.00
CA HIS A 81 -4.88 -5.47 -2.13
C HIS A 81 -5.96 -4.72 -1.34
N LEU A 82 -5.54 -3.81 -0.44
CA LEU A 82 -6.47 -3.12 0.47
C LEU A 82 -7.32 -2.04 -0.22
N ARG A 83 -6.91 -1.55 -1.38
CA ARG A 83 -7.59 -0.46 -2.11
C ARG A 83 -7.86 0.73 -1.18
N MET A 84 -9.11 1.26 -1.17
CA MET A 84 -9.47 2.47 -0.40
C MET A 84 -9.84 2.17 1.05
N ASP A 85 -10.43 1.03 1.32
CA ASP A 85 -11.15 0.72 2.57
C ASP A 85 -11.01 -0.73 3.04
N GLY A 86 -10.25 -1.57 2.32
CA GLY A 86 -9.90 -2.90 2.77
C GLY A 86 -9.06 -2.88 4.04
N ALA A 87 -9.19 -3.93 4.85
CA ALA A 87 -8.40 -4.09 6.06
C ALA A 87 -8.29 -5.56 6.47
N TRP A 88 -7.18 -5.90 7.10
CA TRP A 88 -7.04 -7.10 7.89
C TRP A 88 -6.99 -6.77 9.37
N ARG A 89 -7.56 -7.66 10.19
CA ARG A 89 -7.49 -7.60 11.64
C ARG A 89 -7.15 -8.98 12.20
N ALA A 90 -6.31 -9.02 13.22
CA ALA A 90 -6.03 -10.22 13.99
C ALA A 90 -6.71 -10.10 15.35
N TYR A 91 -7.33 -11.20 15.80
CA TYR A 91 -8.06 -11.32 17.04
C TYR A 91 -7.56 -12.54 17.81
N ALA A 92 -7.69 -12.53 19.12
CA ALA A 92 -7.51 -13.73 19.93
C ALA A 92 -8.64 -14.76 19.65
N PRO A 93 -8.41 -16.07 19.86
CA PRO A 93 -9.45 -17.06 19.78
C PRO A 93 -10.61 -16.73 20.73
N GLY A 94 -11.85 -16.77 20.22
CA GLY A 94 -13.05 -16.40 21.00
C GLY A 94 -13.32 -14.91 21.13
N GLU A 95 -12.42 -14.04 20.71
CA GLU A 95 -12.66 -12.60 20.70
C GLU A 95 -13.76 -12.22 19.70
N ARG A 96 -14.60 -11.24 20.07
CA ARG A 96 -15.68 -10.74 19.21
C ARG A 96 -15.10 -9.86 18.07
N TRP A 97 -15.50 -10.16 16.84
CA TRP A 97 -15.10 -9.37 15.66
C TRP A 97 -16.00 -8.14 15.48
N ALA A 98 -15.71 -7.08 16.20
CA ALA A 98 -16.54 -5.87 16.21
C ALA A 98 -15.97 -4.73 15.35
N ALA A 99 -14.85 -4.94 14.66
CA ALA A 99 -14.18 -3.85 13.92
C ALA A 99 -15.00 -3.33 12.73
N ARG A 100 -15.78 -4.19 12.07
CA ARG A 100 -16.61 -3.84 10.90
C ARG A 100 -17.82 -4.77 10.79
N PRO A 101 -18.88 -4.35 10.06
CA PRO A 101 -20.05 -5.19 9.79
C PRO A 101 -19.69 -6.53 9.13
N ALA A 102 -20.41 -7.60 9.51
CA ALA A 102 -20.12 -8.97 9.05
C ALA A 102 -20.23 -9.16 7.54
N HIS A 103 -21.10 -8.41 6.84
CA HIS A 103 -21.25 -8.48 5.39
C HIS A 103 -20.01 -7.96 4.61
N LEU A 104 -19.09 -7.26 5.27
CA LEU A 104 -17.83 -6.81 4.69
C LEU A 104 -16.71 -7.86 4.80
N ILE A 105 -16.92 -8.95 5.53
CA ILE A 105 -15.93 -10.02 5.66
C ILE A 105 -15.76 -10.70 4.29
N ARG A 106 -14.52 -10.87 3.87
CA ARG A 106 -14.15 -11.57 2.62
C ARG A 106 -13.39 -12.87 2.87
N VAL A 107 -12.68 -12.93 3.99
CA VAL A 107 -11.94 -14.13 4.39
C VAL A 107 -11.75 -14.16 5.91
N VAL A 108 -11.78 -15.36 6.47
CA VAL A 108 -11.42 -15.65 7.87
C VAL A 108 -10.41 -16.79 7.86
N LEU A 109 -9.26 -16.58 8.48
CA LEU A 109 -8.25 -17.61 8.69
C LEU A 109 -8.13 -17.85 10.21
N ARG A 110 -8.21 -19.12 10.62
CA ARG A 110 -8.13 -19.52 12.04
C ARG A 110 -6.90 -20.37 12.26
N SER A 111 -6.19 -20.08 13.35
CA SER A 111 -5.16 -20.94 13.92
C SER A 111 -5.48 -21.22 15.40
N ALA A 112 -4.67 -22.03 16.07
CA ALA A 112 -4.84 -22.28 17.50
C ALA A 112 -4.65 -20.99 18.34
N GLY A 113 -3.82 -20.05 17.88
CA GLY A 113 -3.46 -18.83 18.62
C GLY A 113 -4.11 -17.55 18.15
N ALA A 114 -4.72 -17.52 16.96
CA ALA A 114 -5.28 -16.29 16.40
C ALA A 114 -6.37 -16.54 15.35
N VAL A 115 -7.19 -15.50 15.14
CA VAL A 115 -8.13 -15.43 14.02
C VAL A 115 -7.81 -14.17 13.22
N ALA A 116 -7.45 -14.32 11.95
CA ALA A 116 -7.27 -13.21 11.04
C ALA A 116 -8.52 -13.03 10.16
N VAL A 117 -9.03 -11.80 10.11
CA VAL A 117 -10.25 -11.47 9.36
C VAL A 117 -9.94 -10.38 8.34
N GLY A 118 -10.15 -10.67 7.07
CA GLY A 118 -10.05 -9.74 5.95
C GLY A 118 -11.40 -9.11 5.64
N TYR A 119 -11.47 -7.79 5.73
CA TYR A 119 -12.68 -7.01 5.48
C TYR A 119 -12.54 -6.20 4.21
N HIS A 120 -13.59 -6.19 3.38
CA HIS A 120 -13.73 -5.33 2.20
C HIS A 120 -12.52 -5.42 1.26
N LEU A 121 -11.96 -6.63 1.11
CA LEU A 121 -10.88 -6.90 0.19
C LEU A 121 -11.46 -7.02 -1.22
N HIS A 122 -11.17 -6.03 -2.07
CA HIS A 122 -11.62 -6.01 -3.46
C HIS A 122 -10.81 -6.95 -4.34
N GLU A 123 -9.56 -7.16 -3.99
CA GLU A 123 -8.67 -8.12 -4.63
C GLU A 123 -8.23 -9.15 -3.59
N LEU A 124 -8.56 -10.40 -3.86
CA LEU A 124 -8.16 -11.55 -3.07
C LEU A 124 -7.95 -12.73 -4.02
N ALA A 125 -6.74 -13.26 -4.08
CA ALA A 125 -6.38 -14.37 -4.95
C ALA A 125 -5.44 -15.34 -4.22
N LEU A 126 -5.61 -16.63 -4.49
CA LEU A 126 -4.70 -17.66 -4.05
C LEU A 126 -3.95 -18.19 -5.28
N ILE A 127 -2.65 -17.98 -5.32
CA ILE A 127 -1.81 -18.36 -6.46
C ILE A 127 -0.60 -19.19 -5.99
N PRO A 128 -0.01 -20.01 -6.84
CA PRO A 128 1.31 -20.59 -6.58
C PRO A 128 2.35 -19.49 -6.31
N THR A 129 3.22 -19.68 -5.30
CA THR A 129 4.21 -18.66 -4.91
C THR A 129 5.20 -18.36 -6.04
N ASP A 130 5.51 -19.33 -6.89
CA ASP A 130 6.36 -19.14 -8.08
C ASP A 130 5.73 -18.19 -9.13
N GLN A 131 4.43 -17.89 -9.01
CA GLN A 131 3.71 -16.95 -9.87
C GLN A 131 3.53 -15.55 -9.26
N GLU A 132 4.09 -15.27 -8.08
CA GLU A 132 4.01 -13.93 -7.45
C GLU A 132 4.47 -12.80 -8.39
N GLN A 133 5.47 -13.08 -9.26
CA GLN A 133 5.98 -12.11 -10.21
C GLN A 133 4.90 -11.62 -11.21
N SER A 134 3.86 -12.40 -11.48
CA SER A 134 2.73 -11.95 -12.32
C SER A 134 1.94 -10.81 -11.66
N LEU A 135 1.93 -10.75 -10.32
CA LEU A 135 1.23 -9.73 -9.55
C LEU A 135 2.09 -8.52 -9.20
N VAL A 136 3.36 -8.74 -8.89
CA VAL A 136 4.23 -7.69 -8.33
C VAL A 136 5.50 -7.41 -9.14
N GLY A 137 5.78 -8.18 -10.19
CA GLY A 137 6.99 -8.03 -10.99
C GLY A 137 7.08 -6.75 -11.81
N HIS A 138 5.93 -6.11 -12.07
CA HIS A 138 5.86 -4.83 -12.77
C HIS A 138 6.22 -3.63 -11.87
N LEU A 139 6.27 -3.82 -10.56
CA LEU A 139 6.51 -2.74 -9.60
C LEU A 139 7.97 -2.25 -9.66
N GLY A 140 8.13 -0.97 -9.44
CA GLY A 140 9.41 -0.36 -9.18
C GLY A 140 9.99 -0.71 -7.80
N PRO A 141 11.15 -0.14 -7.43
CA PRO A 141 11.73 -0.31 -6.11
C PRO A 141 10.70 0.02 -5.01
N ASP A 142 10.55 -0.87 -4.03
CA ASP A 142 9.62 -0.65 -2.93
C ASP A 142 10.23 0.27 -1.88
N LEU A 143 9.58 1.39 -1.58
CA LEU A 143 10.07 2.38 -0.61
C LEU A 143 10.32 1.80 0.78
N LEU A 144 9.65 0.71 1.13
CA LEU A 144 9.77 0.04 2.43
C LEU A 144 10.39 -1.35 2.34
N GLY A 145 10.68 -1.80 1.13
CA GLY A 145 11.29 -3.10 0.84
C GLY A 145 12.82 -3.12 0.98
N PRO A 146 13.39 -4.32 0.98
CA PRO A 146 14.85 -4.50 1.03
C PRO A 146 15.54 -4.10 -0.27
N ASP A 147 14.80 -4.02 -1.37
CA ASP A 147 15.26 -3.65 -2.71
C ASP A 147 15.11 -2.14 -2.99
N TRP A 148 14.92 -1.31 -1.97
CA TRP A 148 14.81 0.13 -2.15
C TRP A 148 16.08 0.71 -2.76
N ASP A 149 15.93 1.21 -3.98
CA ASP A 149 16.98 1.88 -4.74
C ASP A 149 16.47 3.25 -5.24
N PRO A 150 16.84 4.35 -4.58
CA PRO A 150 16.42 5.69 -4.99
C PRO A 150 16.95 6.09 -6.36
N ALA A 151 18.13 5.60 -6.77
CA ALA A 151 18.71 5.94 -8.08
C ALA A 151 17.90 5.28 -9.20
N GLU A 152 17.50 4.03 -9.04
CA GLU A 152 16.62 3.33 -9.97
C GLU A 152 15.22 3.98 -10.06
N ALA A 153 14.63 4.37 -8.93
CA ALA A 153 13.37 5.08 -8.92
C ALA A 153 13.45 6.42 -9.70
N VAL A 154 14.50 7.21 -9.45
CA VAL A 154 14.77 8.46 -10.17
C VAL A 154 14.98 8.20 -11.66
N ARG A 155 15.76 7.19 -12.04
CA ARG A 155 16.00 6.81 -13.43
C ARG A 155 14.70 6.49 -14.17
N ARG A 156 13.79 5.72 -13.54
CA ARG A 156 12.49 5.36 -14.12
C ARG A 156 11.60 6.59 -14.30
N MET A 157 11.53 7.47 -13.31
CA MET A 157 10.76 8.70 -13.42
C MET A 157 11.33 9.61 -14.53
N ALA A 158 12.65 9.80 -14.55
CA ALA A 158 13.33 10.64 -15.54
C ALA A 158 13.22 10.14 -16.98
N ALA A 159 12.88 8.86 -17.18
CA ALA A 159 12.59 8.31 -18.50
C ALA A 159 11.30 8.88 -19.13
N GLN A 160 10.47 9.56 -18.36
CA GLN A 160 9.24 10.24 -18.82
C GLN A 160 9.24 11.71 -18.37
N PRO A 161 10.13 12.55 -18.92
CA PRO A 161 10.38 13.91 -18.43
C PRO A 161 9.18 14.84 -18.57
N GLU A 162 8.26 14.57 -19.51
CA GLU A 162 7.05 15.36 -19.76
C GLU A 162 5.88 14.96 -18.85
N ALA A 163 5.92 13.79 -18.20
CA ALA A 163 4.89 13.37 -17.28
C ALA A 163 4.87 14.32 -16.08
N THR A 164 3.69 14.58 -15.50
CA THR A 164 3.62 15.40 -14.30
C THR A 164 4.23 14.66 -13.10
N ILE A 165 4.92 15.38 -12.24
CA ILE A 165 5.52 14.79 -11.03
C ILE A 165 4.47 14.13 -10.13
N GLY A 166 3.25 14.65 -10.11
CA GLY A 166 2.16 14.08 -9.34
C GLY A 166 1.73 12.70 -9.86
N GLU A 167 1.65 12.49 -11.17
CA GLU A 167 1.37 11.18 -11.78
C GLU A 167 2.56 10.25 -11.67
N ALA A 168 3.78 10.75 -11.91
CA ALA A 168 5.00 9.96 -11.83
C ALA A 168 5.23 9.37 -10.43
N LEU A 169 4.89 10.10 -9.34
CA LEU A 169 4.93 9.60 -7.96
C LEU A 169 3.85 8.55 -7.66
N LEU A 170 2.73 8.54 -8.38
CA LEU A 170 1.65 7.57 -8.21
C LEU A 170 1.86 6.29 -9.03
N ASP A 171 2.67 6.36 -10.07
CA ASP A 171 2.97 5.20 -10.90
C ASP A 171 3.85 4.20 -10.15
N GLN A 172 3.23 3.09 -9.74
CA GLN A 172 3.90 2.06 -8.96
C GLN A 172 5.04 1.36 -9.73
N ARG A 173 5.14 1.55 -11.05
CA ARG A 173 6.25 1.06 -11.87
C ARG A 173 7.51 1.90 -11.69
N ASN A 174 7.37 3.16 -11.29
CA ASN A 174 8.50 4.04 -10.98
C ASN A 174 9.05 3.75 -9.57
N LEU A 175 8.15 3.73 -8.58
CA LEU A 175 8.45 3.45 -7.18
C LEU A 175 7.19 2.91 -6.49
N ALA A 176 7.30 1.84 -5.73
CA ALA A 176 6.15 1.18 -5.14
C ALA A 176 5.87 1.65 -3.72
N GLY A 177 4.59 1.88 -3.41
CA GLY A 177 4.12 2.21 -2.07
C GLY A 177 3.50 3.60 -1.91
N VAL A 178 3.93 4.60 -2.69
CA VAL A 178 3.35 5.95 -2.64
C VAL A 178 1.91 5.94 -3.12
N GLY A 179 1.04 6.59 -2.36
CA GLY A 179 -0.32 6.88 -2.76
C GLY A 179 -0.63 8.37 -2.69
N ASN A 180 -1.91 8.69 -2.70
CA ASN A 180 -2.36 10.06 -2.91
C ASN A 180 -2.05 10.99 -1.73
N LEU A 181 -2.03 10.46 -0.50
CA LEU A 181 -1.65 11.23 0.68
C LEU A 181 -0.18 11.64 0.54
N TYR A 182 0.72 10.66 0.40
CA TYR A 182 2.15 10.96 0.35
C TYR A 182 2.53 11.77 -0.88
N LYS A 183 1.91 11.55 -2.04
CA LYS A 183 2.10 12.42 -3.21
C LYS A 183 1.84 13.89 -2.88
N CYS A 184 0.68 14.21 -2.31
CA CYS A 184 0.32 15.61 -1.99
C CYS A 184 1.28 16.21 -0.95
N GLU A 185 1.60 15.45 0.10
CA GLU A 185 2.42 15.92 1.21
C GLU A 185 3.89 16.10 0.83
N VAL A 186 4.47 15.15 0.08
CA VAL A 186 5.83 15.25 -0.44
C VAL A 186 5.99 16.49 -1.31
N LEU A 187 5.09 16.69 -2.28
CA LEU A 187 5.16 17.82 -3.20
C LEU A 187 4.97 19.15 -2.47
N PHE A 188 4.09 19.22 -1.46
CA PHE A 188 3.97 20.39 -0.61
C PHE A 188 5.27 20.70 0.16
N LEU A 189 5.86 19.69 0.79
CA LEU A 189 7.10 19.87 1.56
C LEU A 189 8.27 20.31 0.68
N ARG A 190 8.31 19.82 -0.57
CA ARG A 190 9.29 20.21 -1.59
C ARG A 190 9.01 21.58 -2.25
N GLY A 191 7.81 22.13 -2.07
CA GLY A 191 7.40 23.36 -2.74
C GLY A 191 7.25 23.21 -4.25
N VAL A 192 6.93 22.00 -4.72
CA VAL A 192 6.78 21.65 -6.14
C VAL A 192 5.31 21.54 -6.49
N SER A 193 4.87 22.20 -7.57
CA SER A 193 3.51 22.04 -8.10
C SER A 193 3.30 20.60 -8.57
N PRO A 194 2.16 19.97 -8.26
CA PRO A 194 1.85 18.62 -8.73
C PRO A 194 1.87 18.47 -10.27
N TRP A 195 1.65 19.54 -11.00
CA TRP A 195 1.62 19.58 -12.48
C TRP A 195 3.01 19.87 -13.10
N THR A 196 4.03 20.11 -12.29
CA THR A 196 5.39 20.31 -12.81
C THR A 196 5.84 19.07 -13.57
N PRO A 197 6.33 19.18 -14.83
CA PRO A 197 6.96 18.07 -15.54
C PRO A 197 8.12 17.49 -14.75
N VAL A 198 8.32 16.21 -14.81
CA VAL A 198 9.42 15.51 -14.09
C VAL A 198 10.77 16.13 -14.44
N GLY A 199 11.02 16.42 -15.73
CA GLY A 199 12.25 17.05 -16.20
C GLY A 199 12.50 18.47 -15.65
N ALA A 200 11.45 19.16 -15.15
CA ALA A 200 11.55 20.51 -14.57
C ALA A 200 11.60 20.49 -13.03
N VAL A 201 11.58 19.33 -12.39
CA VAL A 201 11.69 19.21 -10.93
C VAL A 201 13.11 19.52 -10.48
N PRO A 202 13.35 20.56 -9.64
CA PRO A 202 14.71 20.99 -9.31
C PRO A 202 15.57 19.95 -8.61
N ASP A 203 14.94 19.08 -7.81
CA ASP A 203 15.61 18.03 -7.05
C ASP A 203 14.71 16.80 -6.97
N LEU A 204 14.71 16.01 -8.04
CA LEU A 204 13.94 14.78 -8.13
C LEU A 204 14.42 13.74 -7.11
N THR A 205 15.73 13.62 -6.91
CA THR A 205 16.33 12.70 -5.92
C THR A 205 15.87 13.01 -4.50
N GLY A 206 15.92 14.28 -4.11
CA GLY A 206 15.41 14.71 -2.80
C GLY A 206 13.91 14.50 -2.64
N THR A 207 13.14 14.59 -3.73
CA THR A 207 11.68 14.34 -3.72
C THR A 207 11.40 12.85 -3.47
N VAL A 208 12.07 11.97 -4.17
CA VAL A 208 11.97 10.49 -4.01
C VAL A 208 12.44 10.06 -2.61
N THR A 209 13.57 10.60 -2.16
CA THR A 209 14.10 10.32 -0.80
C THR A 209 13.15 10.78 0.29
N LEU A 210 12.51 11.95 0.13
CA LEU A 210 11.52 12.44 1.10
C LEU A 210 10.29 11.52 1.14
N ALA A 211 9.82 11.02 0.00
CA ALA A 211 8.71 10.06 -0.05
C ALA A 211 9.02 8.82 0.78
N GLN A 212 10.20 8.24 0.60
CA GLN A 212 10.67 7.09 1.37
C GLN A 212 10.72 7.40 2.88
N ARG A 213 11.31 8.52 3.28
CA ARG A 213 11.43 8.93 4.68
C ARG A 213 10.07 9.10 5.36
N LEU A 214 9.09 9.68 4.67
CA LEU A 214 7.74 9.87 5.22
C LEU A 214 7.00 8.54 5.39
N LEU A 215 7.10 7.62 4.42
CA LEU A 215 6.53 6.28 4.56
C LEU A 215 7.20 5.52 5.70
N ALA A 216 8.53 5.52 5.77
CA ALA A 216 9.31 4.84 6.81
C ALA A 216 8.98 5.38 8.22
N ALA A 217 8.77 6.69 8.38
CA ALA A 217 8.40 7.30 9.64
C ALA A 217 7.01 6.88 10.15
N ASN A 218 6.16 6.33 9.27
CA ASN A 218 4.83 5.82 9.61
C ASN A 218 4.79 4.30 9.85
N ARG A 219 5.93 3.59 9.73
CA ARG A 219 6.02 2.19 10.14
C ARG A 219 5.63 2.04 11.62
N GLY A 220 4.81 1.06 11.92
CA GLY A 220 4.30 0.79 13.27
C GLY A 220 3.21 1.75 13.75
N ARG A 221 2.76 2.69 12.92
CA ARG A 221 1.69 3.64 13.25
C ARG A 221 0.44 3.36 12.43
N TRP A 222 -0.72 3.39 13.06
CA TRP A 222 -2.01 3.25 12.38
C TRP A 222 -2.56 4.59 11.88
N THR A 223 -2.13 5.69 12.49
CA THR A 223 -2.46 7.03 12.04
C THR A 223 -1.30 7.58 11.23
N GLN A 224 -1.53 7.75 9.93
CA GLN A 224 -0.56 8.35 9.02
C GLN A 224 -0.37 9.83 9.39
N SER A 225 0.87 10.25 9.56
CA SER A 225 1.23 11.64 9.82
C SER A 225 2.47 12.06 9.04
N THR A 226 2.38 13.21 8.39
CA THR A 226 3.51 13.85 7.70
C THR A 226 4.02 15.09 8.42
N THR A 227 3.25 15.57 9.41
CA THR A 227 3.58 16.74 10.24
C THR A 227 4.32 16.35 11.52
N GLY A 228 4.34 15.06 11.89
CA GLY A 228 4.79 14.58 13.19
C GLY A 228 3.72 14.63 14.29
N SER A 229 2.63 15.39 14.10
CA SER A 229 1.49 15.43 15.03
C SER A 229 0.55 14.26 14.79
N LEU A 230 0.06 13.64 15.87
CA LEU A 230 -1.00 12.61 15.82
C LEU A 230 -2.38 13.18 16.22
N HIS A 231 -2.46 14.47 16.55
CA HIS A 231 -3.74 15.09 16.86
C HIS A 231 -4.64 15.15 15.63
N ARG A 232 -5.93 14.86 15.86
CA ARG A 232 -6.94 14.91 14.78
C ARG A 232 -6.94 16.26 14.05
N GLY A 233 -6.91 16.20 12.72
CA GLY A 233 -6.88 17.39 11.86
C GLY A 233 -5.49 18.02 11.75
N GLN A 234 -4.45 17.51 12.43
CA GLN A 234 -3.09 18.04 12.37
C GLN A 234 -2.07 17.10 11.68
N THR A 235 -2.51 15.96 11.22
CA THR A 235 -1.63 14.91 10.67
C THR A 235 -1.09 15.20 9.27
N SER A 236 -1.68 16.18 8.54
CA SER A 236 -1.31 16.52 7.16
C SER A 236 -1.11 18.02 6.99
N TYR A 237 -0.27 18.42 6.04
CA TYR A 237 -0.11 19.82 5.62
C TYR A 237 -1.20 20.25 4.65
N VAL A 238 -1.50 19.47 3.62
CA VAL A 238 -2.45 19.79 2.54
C VAL A 238 -3.51 18.73 2.32
N TYR A 239 -3.17 17.44 2.48
CA TYR A 239 -4.08 16.34 2.17
C TYR A 239 -5.36 16.37 3.02
N GLY A 240 -6.52 16.34 2.35
CA GLY A 240 -7.83 16.40 3.00
C GLY A 240 -8.22 17.77 3.56
N ARG A 241 -7.44 18.83 3.30
CA ARG A 241 -7.61 20.15 3.91
C ARG A 241 -8.12 21.23 2.95
N ARG A 242 -8.97 20.87 1.97
CA ARG A 242 -9.60 21.82 1.04
C ARG A 242 -10.16 23.02 1.79
N ALA A 243 -9.90 24.24 1.28
CA ALA A 243 -10.32 25.55 1.79
C ALA A 243 -9.81 25.91 3.20
N GLN A 244 -9.05 25.04 3.87
CA GLN A 244 -8.41 25.37 5.13
C GLN A 244 -7.13 26.20 4.87
N PRO A 245 -6.72 27.06 5.81
CA PRO A 245 -5.50 27.84 5.67
C PRO A 245 -4.26 26.94 5.61
N CYS A 246 -3.37 27.22 4.68
CA CYS A 246 -2.06 26.56 4.59
C CYS A 246 -1.28 26.79 5.88
N ARG A 247 -0.70 25.74 6.46
CA ARG A 247 0.08 25.83 7.70
C ARG A 247 1.38 26.63 7.56
N ARG A 248 1.82 26.91 6.33
CA ARG A 248 3.04 27.67 6.04
C ARG A 248 2.78 29.13 5.71
N CYS A 249 1.77 29.44 4.88
CA CYS A 249 1.54 30.78 4.36
C CYS A 249 0.11 31.32 4.56
N GLY A 250 -0.79 30.56 5.17
CA GLY A 250 -2.18 30.99 5.42
C GLY A 250 -3.13 30.91 4.22
N THR A 251 -2.63 30.78 2.99
CA THR A 251 -3.46 30.68 1.77
C THR A 251 -4.35 29.44 1.81
N ALA A 252 -5.59 29.56 1.33
CA ALA A 252 -6.52 28.43 1.28
C ALA A 252 -5.99 27.29 0.40
N ILE A 253 -5.98 26.06 0.95
CA ILE A 253 -5.60 24.84 0.23
C ILE A 253 -6.62 24.59 -0.88
N ARG A 254 -6.13 24.36 -2.10
CA ARG A 254 -6.93 23.98 -3.26
C ARG A 254 -7.10 22.46 -3.34
N LYS A 255 -8.16 22.05 -4.02
CA LYS A 255 -8.46 20.66 -4.36
C LYS A 255 -8.81 20.61 -5.83
N GLU A 256 -8.00 19.96 -6.62
CA GLU A 256 -8.14 19.86 -8.08
C GLU A 256 -7.89 18.41 -8.52
N GLU A 257 -8.32 18.05 -9.71
CA GLU A 257 -8.06 16.73 -10.30
C GLU A 257 -6.73 16.76 -11.04
N LEU A 258 -5.96 15.68 -10.91
CA LEU A 258 -4.77 15.39 -11.69
C LEU A 258 -4.87 13.93 -12.14
N GLY A 259 -5.11 13.72 -13.44
CA GLY A 259 -5.54 12.41 -13.95
C GLY A 259 -6.80 11.95 -13.23
N GLU A 260 -6.84 10.71 -12.79
CA GLU A 260 -7.97 10.12 -12.06
C GLU A 260 -7.93 10.38 -10.53
N ARG A 261 -7.05 11.27 -10.06
CA ARG A 261 -6.81 11.46 -8.62
C ARG A 261 -6.98 12.90 -8.19
N VAL A 262 -7.77 13.06 -7.14
CA VAL A 262 -7.91 14.34 -6.44
C VAL A 262 -6.57 14.73 -5.80
N THR A 263 -6.13 15.96 -6.07
CA THR A 263 -4.87 16.51 -5.57
C THR A 263 -5.14 17.71 -4.66
N TYR A 264 -4.48 17.74 -3.50
CA TYR A 264 -4.53 18.84 -2.56
C TYR A 264 -3.19 19.59 -2.59
N TRP A 265 -3.21 20.91 -2.70
CA TRP A 265 -2.01 21.71 -2.84
C TRP A 265 -2.21 23.16 -2.40
N CYS A 266 -1.10 23.85 -2.12
CA CYS A 266 -1.11 25.28 -1.80
C CYS A 266 -0.59 26.09 -2.98
N PRO A 267 -1.39 26.98 -3.61
CA PRO A 267 -0.96 27.70 -4.83
C PRO A 267 0.20 28.68 -4.59
N VAL A 268 0.39 29.13 -3.37
CA VAL A 268 1.51 30.02 -3.02
C VAL A 268 2.79 29.24 -2.69
N CYS A 269 2.68 28.14 -1.91
CA CYS A 269 3.85 27.37 -1.54
C CYS A 269 4.32 26.42 -2.65
N GLN A 270 3.46 26.12 -3.63
CA GLN A 270 3.69 25.22 -4.75
C GLN A 270 3.31 25.96 -6.06
N PRO A 271 4.02 27.05 -6.42
CA PRO A 271 3.67 27.81 -7.60
C PRO A 271 3.87 26.99 -8.86
N GLU A 272 2.99 27.15 -9.84
CA GLU A 272 3.20 26.64 -11.17
C GLU A 272 4.47 27.28 -11.75
N ARG A 273 5.41 26.44 -12.16
CA ARG A 273 6.57 26.91 -12.91
C ARG A 273 6.24 26.79 -14.40
N PRO A 274 6.44 27.84 -15.19
CA PRO A 274 6.34 27.71 -16.64
C PRO A 274 7.27 26.58 -17.09
N ALA A 275 6.82 25.78 -18.06
CA ALA A 275 7.69 24.84 -18.72
C ALA A 275 8.98 25.57 -19.12
N LEU A 276 10.14 24.96 -18.87
CA LEU A 276 11.38 25.52 -19.36
C LEU A 276 11.23 25.69 -20.86
N ALA A 277 11.28 26.97 -21.33
CA ALA A 277 11.34 27.22 -22.76
C ALA A 277 12.51 26.41 -23.28
N GLY A 278 12.26 25.47 -24.19
CA GLY A 278 13.30 24.68 -24.81
C GLY A 278 14.33 25.61 -25.48
N PRO A 279 15.54 25.12 -25.65
CA PRO A 279 16.61 25.89 -26.32
C PRO A 279 16.25 26.28 -27.72
#